data_73bbe93b6e6f5755b2787b14997fed0b
#
_entry.id   73bbe93b6e6f5755b2787b14997fed0b
#
_cell.length_a   1.000
_cell.length_b   1.000
_cell.length_c   1.000
_cell.angle_alpha   90.00
_cell.angle_beta   90.00
_cell.angle_gamma   90.00
#
_symmetry.space_group_name_H-M   'P 1'
#
loop_
_entity.id
_entity.type
_entity.pdbx_description
1 polymer ?
#
loop_
_entity_poly.entity_id
_entity_poly.type
_entity_poly.pdbx_seq_one_letter_code
_entity_poly.pdbx_strand_id
1 'polypeptide(L)'
;MKYHDYPEKGKGYNRWTFYPNGNNSTGTTVRVNFANTYDWKNMLDKYTRGKYNDTEAKAVAVLMKDCGGSVSMQYAKDGSGAYAADACRALRNNFNYHKAIKLYTRAFYPKDAWMDLIYRELNDSCPILYGGATTQGFGHEFVTDGYDKNGLVNVNWGWEGTNDGYFDVALLNSREGSFTESQNMVIVRTPDDKHFKETYHSLWGSVTGLILTQAGSRVNANNYVAYNLDVDYFTGYVDLVAANTKTGVVTQLTSNDPVSNVEYTSGFRLNISANLRQLANGEYRIYMATKSTSADKQELDWQPILSNETVNSNYLLTVNNGKYTLTKGSNNFTTGISTTLVENEASKVTRVYNLQGQEVYQSATDDFDPNRLPAHGTYIVRQGSKSVKIVR
;
A
#
# COMPACT_ATOMS: atom_id res chain seq x y z
N MET A 1 2.88 -4.59 17.20
CA MET A 1 3.27 -4.02 18.50
C MET A 1 3.89 -5.08 19.40
N LYS A 2 3.18 -6.18 19.75
CA LYS A 2 3.74 -7.27 20.57
C LYS A 2 5.03 -7.86 20.00
N TYR A 3 5.12 -8.07 18.70
CA TYR A 3 6.33 -8.58 18.04
C TYR A 3 7.60 -7.75 18.33
N HIS A 4 7.45 -6.42 18.46
CA HIS A 4 8.56 -5.51 18.76
C HIS A 4 8.68 -5.19 20.27
N ASP A 5 7.75 -5.67 21.10
CA ASP A 5 7.57 -5.21 22.51
C ASP A 5 7.64 -3.68 22.62
N TYR A 6 6.98 -2.99 21.69
CA TYR A 6 7.08 -1.54 21.49
C TYR A 6 5.70 -0.90 21.25
N PRO A 7 5.47 0.35 21.76
CA PRO A 7 6.36 1.19 22.58
C PRO A 7 6.35 0.76 24.07
N GLU A 8 7.30 1.26 24.85
CA GLU A 8 7.23 1.11 26.32
C GLU A 8 6.01 1.82 26.88
N LYS A 9 5.69 3.00 26.35
CA LYS A 9 4.58 3.84 26.80
C LYS A 9 3.90 4.55 25.65
N GLY A 10 2.58 4.57 25.67
CA GLY A 10 1.77 5.39 24.78
C GLY A 10 1.70 6.85 25.22
N LYS A 11 1.09 7.71 24.38
CA LYS A 11 0.89 9.14 24.67
C LYS A 11 -0.39 9.70 24.09
N GLY A 12 -0.93 10.74 24.75
CA GLY A 12 -2.13 11.44 24.32
C GLY A 12 -3.42 10.79 24.82
N TYR A 13 -4.51 11.29 24.30
CA TYR A 13 -5.86 10.78 24.62
C TYR A 13 -6.78 10.99 23.42
N ASN A 14 -7.90 10.29 23.41
CA ASN A 14 -9.00 10.52 22.48
C ASN A 14 -10.35 10.51 23.21
N ARG A 15 -11.31 11.24 22.64
CA ARG A 15 -12.72 11.23 23.04
C ARG A 15 -13.56 11.15 21.77
N TRP A 16 -14.34 10.07 21.64
CA TRP A 16 -15.18 9.86 20.48
C TRP A 16 -16.51 9.22 20.86
N THR A 17 -17.45 9.23 19.92
CA THR A 17 -18.73 8.57 20.07
C THR A 17 -18.83 7.44 19.04
N PHE A 18 -19.28 6.28 19.48
CA PHE A 18 -19.62 5.16 18.61
C PHE A 18 -21.06 4.71 18.82
N TYR A 19 -21.60 3.99 17.86
CA TYR A 19 -23.02 3.62 17.81
C TYR A 19 -23.17 2.09 17.80
N PRO A 20 -23.28 1.44 18.98
CA PRO A 20 -23.21 -0.02 19.09
C PRO A 20 -24.32 -0.79 18.35
N ASN A 21 -25.44 -0.15 18.09
CA ASN A 21 -26.58 -0.72 17.36
C ASN A 21 -26.88 0.01 16.04
N GLY A 22 -25.87 0.59 15.40
CA GLY A 22 -25.97 1.35 14.15
C GLY A 22 -26.26 2.84 14.34
N ASN A 23 -26.13 3.61 13.28
CA ASN A 23 -26.17 5.08 13.28
C ASN A 23 -27.47 5.71 13.83
N ASN A 24 -28.55 4.96 13.87
CA ASN A 24 -29.85 5.41 14.42
C ASN A 24 -30.02 5.08 15.92
N SER A 25 -29.00 4.56 16.57
CA SER A 25 -29.03 4.22 18.01
C SER A 25 -28.48 5.37 18.86
N THR A 26 -28.69 5.26 20.18
CA THR A 26 -28.04 6.14 21.15
C THR A 26 -26.54 5.93 21.10
N GLY A 27 -25.77 6.98 20.81
CA GLY A 27 -24.33 6.95 20.78
C GLY A 27 -23.71 6.80 22.18
N THR A 28 -22.64 6.06 22.26
CA THR A 28 -21.83 5.91 23.47
C THR A 28 -20.55 6.73 23.32
N THR A 29 -20.40 7.78 24.16
CA THR A 29 -19.19 8.59 24.19
C THR A 29 -18.21 8.06 25.22
N VAL A 30 -16.99 7.81 24.78
CA VAL A 30 -15.90 7.34 25.65
C VAL A 30 -14.67 8.25 25.53
N ARG A 31 -13.86 8.22 26.59
CA ARG A 31 -12.55 8.87 26.62
C ARG A 31 -11.50 7.87 27.04
N VAL A 32 -10.44 7.76 26.27
CA VAL A 32 -9.29 6.88 26.56
C VAL A 32 -8.03 7.72 26.64
N ASN A 33 -7.27 7.54 27.71
CA ASN A 33 -5.92 8.08 27.87
C ASN A 33 -4.94 7.00 27.50
N PHE A 34 -4.02 7.30 26.58
CA PHE A 34 -3.01 6.39 26.05
C PHE A 34 -1.67 6.46 26.79
N ALA A 35 -1.54 7.32 27.82
CA ALA A 35 -0.31 7.46 28.59
C ALA A 35 -0.11 6.26 29.56
N ASN A 36 -0.32 5.05 29.05
CA ASN A 36 -0.13 3.80 29.77
C ASN A 36 1.22 3.18 29.44
N THR A 37 1.88 2.60 30.42
CA THR A 37 3.02 1.70 30.21
C THR A 37 2.49 0.32 29.88
N TYR A 38 3.05 -0.31 28.84
CA TYR A 38 2.63 -1.62 28.38
C TYR A 38 3.47 -2.72 29.02
N ASP A 39 2.80 -3.71 29.59
CA ASP A 39 3.43 -4.84 30.24
C ASP A 39 3.70 -5.98 29.23
N TRP A 40 4.68 -5.75 28.36
CA TRP A 40 5.03 -6.71 27.30
C TRP A 40 5.42 -8.07 27.84
N LYS A 41 6.07 -8.11 29.01
CA LYS A 41 6.53 -9.34 29.66
C LYS A 41 5.38 -10.29 30.00
N ASN A 42 4.25 -9.73 30.47
CA ASN A 42 3.06 -10.50 30.83
C ASN A 42 2.04 -10.61 29.69
N MET A 43 2.34 -10.04 28.52
CA MET A 43 1.48 -10.15 27.35
C MET A 43 1.82 -11.43 26.58
N LEU A 44 0.88 -12.38 26.54
CA LEU A 44 1.07 -13.66 25.86
C LEU A 44 1.00 -13.51 24.33
N ASP A 45 1.69 -14.40 23.61
CA ASP A 45 1.59 -14.49 22.15
C ASP A 45 0.26 -15.12 21.71
N LYS A 46 -0.35 -15.92 22.58
CA LYS A 46 -1.65 -16.56 22.35
C LYS A 46 -2.49 -16.64 23.61
N TYR A 47 -3.74 -16.19 23.51
CA TYR A 47 -4.72 -16.26 24.60
C TYR A 47 -5.70 -17.39 24.35
N THR A 48 -5.58 -18.47 25.12
CA THR A 48 -6.53 -19.59 25.08
C THR A 48 -7.38 -19.54 26.35
N ARG A 49 -8.70 -19.62 26.21
CA ARG A 49 -9.64 -19.56 27.33
C ARG A 49 -9.24 -20.51 28.45
N GLY A 50 -9.14 -19.97 29.67
CA GLY A 50 -8.74 -20.70 30.86
C GLY A 50 -7.24 -21.03 30.97
N LYS A 51 -6.40 -20.49 30.08
CA LYS A 51 -4.94 -20.70 30.11
C LYS A 51 -4.15 -19.39 30.27
N TYR A 52 -4.76 -18.39 30.88
CA TYR A 52 -4.12 -17.14 31.26
C TYR A 52 -4.69 -16.64 32.57
N ASN A 53 -3.89 -15.88 33.31
CA ASN A 53 -4.26 -15.26 34.58
C ASN A 53 -4.68 -13.79 34.39
N ASP A 54 -5.13 -13.15 35.47
CA ASP A 54 -5.63 -11.78 35.46
C ASP A 54 -4.56 -10.74 35.05
N THR A 55 -3.30 -10.98 35.42
CA THR A 55 -2.19 -10.10 35.04
C THR A 55 -1.95 -10.13 33.54
N GLU A 56 -1.92 -11.30 32.95
CA GLU A 56 -1.78 -11.51 31.49
C GLU A 56 -2.98 -10.94 30.72
N ALA A 57 -4.20 -11.19 31.22
CA ALA A 57 -5.41 -10.62 30.65
C ALA A 57 -5.40 -9.09 30.69
N LYS A 58 -4.99 -8.49 31.81
CA LYS A 58 -4.90 -7.04 31.98
C LYS A 58 -3.83 -6.43 31.04
N ALA A 59 -2.70 -7.10 30.88
CA ALA A 59 -1.62 -6.63 30.01
C ALA A 59 -2.13 -6.41 28.56
N VAL A 60 -2.77 -7.40 27.95
CA VAL A 60 -3.30 -7.28 26.59
C VAL A 60 -4.50 -6.33 26.53
N ALA A 61 -5.38 -6.34 27.52
CA ALA A 61 -6.58 -5.50 27.54
C ALA A 61 -6.26 -4.00 27.57
N VAL A 62 -5.20 -3.58 28.26
CA VAL A 62 -4.73 -2.19 28.25
C VAL A 62 -4.28 -1.78 26.84
N LEU A 63 -3.48 -2.60 26.18
CA LEU A 63 -3.03 -2.32 24.80
C LEU A 63 -4.22 -2.27 23.84
N MET A 64 -5.11 -3.26 23.87
CA MET A 64 -6.28 -3.30 22.98
C MET A 64 -7.21 -2.09 23.17
N LYS A 65 -7.45 -1.69 24.41
CA LYS A 65 -8.23 -0.48 24.73
C LYS A 65 -7.59 0.77 24.13
N ASP A 66 -6.28 0.92 24.29
CA ASP A 66 -5.56 2.09 23.78
C ASP A 66 -5.49 2.09 22.25
N CYS A 67 -5.26 0.94 21.62
CA CYS A 67 -5.32 0.80 20.16
C CYS A 67 -6.70 1.17 19.60
N GLY A 68 -7.77 0.59 20.15
CA GLY A 68 -9.13 0.90 19.70
C GLY A 68 -9.52 2.36 19.93
N GLY A 69 -9.10 2.93 21.06
CA GLY A 69 -9.33 4.34 21.36
C GLY A 69 -8.57 5.29 20.44
N SER A 70 -7.33 4.96 20.08
CA SER A 70 -6.47 5.80 19.23
C SER A 70 -6.99 5.94 17.80
N VAL A 71 -7.74 4.95 17.32
CA VAL A 71 -8.34 4.94 15.96
C VAL A 71 -9.82 5.29 15.96
N SER A 72 -10.36 5.77 17.08
CA SER A 72 -11.81 6.07 17.22
C SER A 72 -12.70 4.89 16.83
N MET A 73 -12.32 3.67 17.26
CA MET A 73 -12.97 2.43 16.86
C MET A 73 -14.50 2.52 17.00
N GLN A 74 -15.22 2.23 15.94
CA GLN A 74 -16.68 2.12 15.93
C GLN A 74 -17.06 0.73 16.41
N TYR A 75 -17.23 0.60 17.72
CA TYR A 75 -17.61 -0.66 18.35
C TYR A 75 -19.09 -0.97 18.09
N ALA A 76 -19.38 -2.12 17.50
CA ALA A 76 -20.75 -2.58 17.29
C ALA A 76 -20.88 -4.08 17.54
N LYS A 77 -22.13 -4.53 17.73
CA LYS A 77 -22.44 -5.92 18.04
C LYS A 77 -22.03 -6.89 16.93
N ASP A 78 -22.21 -6.48 15.68
CA ASP A 78 -22.00 -7.33 14.50
C ASP A 78 -20.61 -7.12 13.86
N GLY A 79 -19.75 -6.31 14.48
CA GLY A 79 -18.39 -6.04 14.06
C GLY A 79 -17.95 -4.64 14.42
N SER A 80 -16.66 -4.46 14.65
CA SER A 80 -16.06 -3.17 14.99
C SER A 80 -15.14 -2.74 13.86
N GLY A 81 -15.11 -1.43 13.54
CA GLY A 81 -14.34 -0.93 12.40
C GLY A 81 -13.58 0.36 12.70
N ALA A 82 -12.47 0.54 12.02
CA ALA A 82 -11.69 1.77 11.92
C ALA A 82 -11.01 1.83 10.55
N TYR A 83 -10.44 2.97 10.21
CA TYR A 83 -9.71 3.12 8.95
C TYR A 83 -8.21 2.85 9.14
N ALA A 84 -7.58 2.16 8.21
CA ALA A 84 -6.13 1.94 8.20
C ALA A 84 -5.32 3.25 8.28
N ALA A 85 -5.85 4.34 7.70
CA ALA A 85 -5.27 5.68 7.83
C ALA A 85 -5.19 6.15 9.28
N ASP A 86 -6.22 5.87 10.09
CA ASP A 86 -6.21 6.22 11.50
C ASP A 86 -5.23 5.34 12.28
N ALA A 87 -5.10 4.07 11.92
CA ALA A 87 -4.09 3.18 12.49
C ALA A 87 -2.67 3.69 12.19
N CYS A 88 -2.40 4.11 10.95
CA CYS A 88 -1.12 4.72 10.57
C CYS A 88 -0.81 5.98 11.39
N ARG A 89 -1.78 6.90 11.54
CA ARG A 89 -1.63 8.11 12.37
C ARG A 89 -1.40 7.76 13.84
N ALA A 90 -2.17 6.81 14.38
CA ALA A 90 -2.08 6.40 15.78
C ALA A 90 -0.72 5.79 16.11
N LEU A 91 -0.19 4.92 15.25
CA LEU A 91 1.14 4.34 15.42
C LEU A 91 2.20 5.43 15.56
N ARG A 92 2.19 6.45 14.70
CA ARG A 92 3.14 7.56 14.76
C ARG A 92 2.90 8.49 15.94
N ASN A 93 1.67 8.90 16.16
CA ASN A 93 1.33 10.00 17.07
C ASN A 93 1.12 9.54 18.51
N ASN A 94 0.56 8.35 18.72
CA ASN A 94 0.21 7.82 20.03
C ASN A 94 1.17 6.75 20.53
N PHE A 95 1.78 5.99 19.61
CA PHE A 95 2.63 4.85 19.96
C PHE A 95 4.10 5.04 19.59
N ASN A 96 4.51 6.25 19.23
CA ASN A 96 5.89 6.64 18.98
C ASN A 96 6.63 5.82 17.89
N TYR A 97 5.92 5.19 16.98
CA TYR A 97 6.53 4.54 15.82
C TYR A 97 7.18 5.55 14.88
N HIS A 98 7.99 5.07 13.95
CA HIS A 98 8.75 5.92 13.03
C HIS A 98 7.83 6.87 12.27
N LYS A 99 8.23 8.15 12.18
CA LYS A 99 7.40 9.20 11.53
C LYS A 99 7.18 8.98 10.04
N ALA A 100 8.09 8.25 9.40
CA ALA A 100 8.02 7.95 7.97
C ALA A 100 7.15 6.73 7.61
N ILE A 101 6.54 6.04 8.58
CA ILE A 101 5.59 4.97 8.25
C ILE A 101 4.39 5.54 7.52
N LYS A 102 3.90 4.83 6.50
CA LYS A 102 2.86 5.29 5.58
C LYS A 102 1.81 4.23 5.33
N LEU A 103 0.68 4.69 4.83
CA LEU A 103 -0.36 3.86 4.24
C LEU A 103 -0.09 3.72 2.74
N TYR A 104 -0.03 2.49 2.26
CA TYR A 104 0.11 2.16 0.84
C TYR A 104 -1.21 1.58 0.31
N THR A 105 -1.61 1.98 -0.88
CA THR A 105 -2.85 1.51 -1.53
C THR A 105 -2.52 0.71 -2.77
N ARG A 106 -2.95 -0.55 -2.81
CA ARG A 106 -2.62 -1.55 -3.85
C ARG A 106 -2.92 -1.06 -5.27
N ALA A 107 -4.01 -0.33 -5.45
CA ALA A 107 -4.47 0.11 -6.77
C ALA A 107 -3.46 0.99 -7.54
N PHE A 108 -2.46 1.56 -6.86
CA PHE A 108 -1.45 2.44 -7.46
C PHE A 108 -0.09 1.77 -7.72
N TYR A 109 -0.01 0.46 -7.48
CA TYR A 109 1.22 -0.31 -7.67
C TYR A 109 0.99 -1.46 -8.65
N PRO A 110 1.85 -1.64 -9.65
CA PRO A 110 1.90 -2.89 -10.40
C PRO A 110 2.10 -4.07 -9.46
N LYS A 111 1.59 -5.24 -9.85
CA LYS A 111 1.62 -6.44 -8.99
C LYS A 111 3.03 -6.73 -8.45
N ASP A 112 4.02 -6.69 -9.31
CA ASP A 112 5.39 -7.05 -8.93
C ASP A 112 5.96 -6.02 -7.94
N ALA A 113 5.77 -4.72 -8.18
CA ALA A 113 6.18 -3.66 -7.26
C ALA A 113 5.50 -3.75 -5.90
N TRP A 114 4.22 -4.17 -5.86
CA TRP A 114 3.50 -4.42 -4.62
C TRP A 114 4.08 -5.59 -3.83
N MET A 115 4.36 -6.70 -4.52
CA MET A 115 4.98 -7.86 -3.90
C MET A 115 6.40 -7.58 -3.42
N ASP A 116 7.18 -6.79 -4.17
CA ASP A 116 8.52 -6.36 -3.75
C ASP A 116 8.49 -5.56 -2.46
N LEU A 117 7.50 -4.66 -2.29
CA LEU A 117 7.29 -3.93 -1.03
C LEU A 117 7.07 -4.92 0.12
N ILE A 118 6.19 -5.90 -0.05
CA ILE A 118 5.87 -6.90 0.97
C ILE A 118 7.12 -7.72 1.31
N TYR A 119 7.80 -8.29 0.31
CA TYR A 119 8.96 -9.14 0.54
C TYR A 119 10.12 -8.40 1.19
N ARG A 120 10.34 -7.14 0.82
CA ARG A 120 11.37 -6.30 1.42
C ARG A 120 11.13 -6.13 2.93
N GLU A 121 9.90 -5.79 3.31
CA GLU A 121 9.56 -5.58 4.71
C GLU A 121 9.65 -6.88 5.52
N LEU A 122 9.16 -7.98 4.96
CA LEU A 122 9.23 -9.29 5.62
C LEU A 122 10.67 -9.82 5.72
N ASN A 123 11.54 -9.55 4.74
CA ASN A 123 12.98 -9.86 4.82
C ASN A 123 13.69 -9.09 5.93
N ASP A 124 13.24 -7.85 6.19
CA ASP A 124 13.74 -7.05 7.32
C ASP A 124 13.11 -7.47 8.67
N SER A 125 12.39 -8.58 8.70
CA SER A 125 11.66 -9.09 9.87
C SER A 125 10.62 -8.10 10.42
N CYS A 126 9.97 -7.35 9.54
CA CYS A 126 8.94 -6.38 9.86
C CYS A 126 7.55 -6.88 9.45
N PRO A 127 6.72 -7.31 10.39
CA PRO A 127 5.33 -7.64 10.12
C PRO A 127 4.56 -6.43 9.60
N ILE A 128 3.68 -6.67 8.64
CA ILE A 128 2.90 -5.64 7.95
C ILE A 128 1.46 -5.68 8.47
N LEU A 129 0.89 -4.54 8.81
CA LEU A 129 -0.56 -4.40 8.97
C LEU A 129 -1.16 -4.29 7.57
N TYR A 130 -1.92 -5.31 7.18
CA TYR A 130 -2.48 -5.44 5.84
C TYR A 130 -3.99 -5.48 5.89
N GLY A 131 -4.65 -4.86 4.94
CA GLY A 131 -6.09 -4.80 4.88
C GLY A 131 -6.64 -5.03 3.47
N GLY A 132 -7.90 -5.41 3.42
CA GLY A 132 -8.65 -5.56 2.18
C GLY A 132 -10.15 -5.55 2.44
N ALA A 133 -10.92 -5.52 1.37
CA ALA A 133 -12.36 -5.63 1.43
C ALA A 133 -12.87 -6.75 0.52
N THR A 134 -14.04 -7.29 0.86
CA THR A 134 -14.77 -8.17 -0.04
C THR A 134 -15.49 -7.36 -1.11
N THR A 135 -15.97 -8.02 -2.17
CA THR A 135 -16.80 -7.39 -3.20
C THR A 135 -18.12 -6.82 -2.67
N GLN A 136 -18.56 -7.25 -1.49
CA GLN A 136 -19.73 -6.72 -0.78
C GLN A 136 -19.38 -5.51 0.11
N GLY A 137 -18.08 -5.12 0.17
CA GLY A 137 -17.61 -3.96 0.94
C GLY A 137 -17.31 -4.25 2.41
N PHE A 138 -17.26 -5.50 2.85
CA PHE A 138 -16.79 -5.84 4.21
C PHE A 138 -15.27 -5.76 4.26
N GLY A 139 -14.75 -4.84 5.06
CA GLY A 139 -13.32 -4.67 5.29
C GLY A 139 -12.80 -5.56 6.42
N HIS A 140 -11.54 -5.97 6.32
CA HIS A 140 -10.80 -6.63 7.40
C HIS A 140 -9.33 -6.24 7.37
N GLU A 141 -8.77 -6.03 8.56
CA GLU A 141 -7.34 -5.78 8.78
C GLU A 141 -6.72 -7.00 9.47
N PHE A 142 -5.57 -7.43 8.99
CA PHE A 142 -4.84 -8.60 9.45
C PHE A 142 -3.33 -8.35 9.40
N VAL A 143 -2.55 -9.31 9.84
CA VAL A 143 -1.09 -9.21 9.84
C VAL A 143 -0.51 -10.17 8.80
N THR A 144 0.46 -9.67 8.02
CA THR A 144 1.36 -10.53 7.24
C THR A 144 2.73 -10.52 7.89
N ASP A 145 3.28 -11.68 8.19
CA ASP A 145 4.48 -11.83 9.03
C ASP A 145 5.55 -12.77 8.46
N GLY A 146 5.36 -13.26 7.24
CA GLY A 146 6.32 -14.10 6.56
C GLY A 146 5.92 -14.44 5.14
N TYR A 147 6.78 -15.16 4.42
CA TYR A 147 6.45 -15.74 3.13
C TYR A 147 7.23 -17.04 2.92
N ASP A 148 6.72 -17.92 2.06
CA ASP A 148 7.34 -19.18 1.73
C ASP A 148 8.22 -19.08 0.46
N LYS A 149 8.94 -20.15 0.16
CA LYS A 149 9.78 -20.27 -1.05
C LYS A 149 9.01 -20.11 -2.37
N ASN A 150 7.70 -20.23 -2.34
CA ASN A 150 6.81 -20.09 -3.49
C ASN A 150 6.28 -18.65 -3.64
N GLY A 151 6.62 -17.76 -2.71
CA GLY A 151 6.15 -16.39 -2.66
C GLY A 151 4.75 -16.22 -2.10
N LEU A 152 4.20 -17.25 -1.44
CA LEU A 152 2.96 -17.12 -0.68
C LEU A 152 3.24 -16.40 0.64
N VAL A 153 2.39 -15.47 0.97
CA VAL A 153 2.50 -14.63 2.16
C VAL A 153 1.76 -15.29 3.32
N ASN A 154 2.41 -15.41 4.47
CA ASN A 154 1.76 -15.89 5.68
C ASN A 154 0.85 -14.81 6.24
N VAL A 155 -0.41 -15.17 6.49
CA VAL A 155 -1.46 -14.30 6.99
C VAL A 155 -1.95 -14.80 8.33
N ASN A 156 -1.89 -13.93 9.33
CA ASN A 156 -2.59 -14.07 10.61
C ASN A 156 -3.86 -13.22 10.55
N TRP A 157 -5.00 -13.87 10.41
CA TRP A 157 -6.29 -13.21 10.27
C TRP A 157 -6.80 -12.55 11.57
N GLY A 158 -6.19 -12.88 12.71
CA GLY A 158 -6.67 -12.39 14.01
C GLY A 158 -7.89 -13.15 14.53
N TRP A 159 -8.25 -14.31 13.97
CA TRP A 159 -9.41 -15.12 14.33
C TRP A 159 -9.01 -16.37 15.14
N GLU A 160 -8.26 -16.16 16.22
CA GLU A 160 -7.81 -17.23 17.10
C GLU A 160 -6.99 -18.35 16.41
N GLY A 161 -6.32 -18.01 15.31
CA GLY A 161 -5.58 -18.95 14.44
C GLY A 161 -6.44 -19.67 13.41
N THR A 162 -7.73 -19.35 13.34
CA THR A 162 -8.62 -19.92 12.32
C THR A 162 -8.29 -19.31 10.95
N ASN A 163 -8.08 -20.18 9.96
CA ASN A 163 -7.69 -19.84 8.59
C ASN A 163 -6.28 -19.24 8.44
N ASP A 164 -5.48 -19.08 9.49
CA ASP A 164 -4.10 -18.65 9.35
C ASP A 164 -3.32 -19.58 8.41
N GLY A 165 -2.43 -19.00 7.60
CA GLY A 165 -1.66 -19.77 6.64
C GLY A 165 -1.08 -18.94 5.50
N TYR A 166 -0.65 -19.61 4.43
CA TYR A 166 0.03 -19.01 3.30
C TYR A 166 -0.93 -18.77 2.14
N PHE A 167 -0.98 -17.53 1.62
CA PHE A 167 -1.91 -17.09 0.59
C PHE A 167 -1.21 -16.34 -0.55
N ASP A 168 -1.72 -16.46 -1.76
CA ASP A 168 -1.44 -15.49 -2.81
C ASP A 168 -2.18 -14.19 -2.46
N VAL A 169 -1.45 -13.09 -2.35
CA VAL A 169 -2.01 -11.77 -1.99
C VAL A 169 -3.14 -11.34 -2.94
N ALA A 170 -3.11 -11.77 -4.21
CA ALA A 170 -4.17 -11.47 -5.16
C ALA A 170 -5.47 -12.26 -4.88
N LEU A 171 -5.43 -13.31 -4.08
CA LEU A 171 -6.58 -14.17 -3.82
C LEU A 171 -7.15 -13.98 -2.42
N LEU A 172 -6.32 -13.82 -1.40
CA LEU A 172 -6.65 -13.58 0.02
C LEU A 172 -8.04 -14.09 0.44
N ASN A 173 -8.32 -15.36 0.08
CA ASN A 173 -9.60 -15.98 0.36
C ASN A 173 -9.58 -16.65 1.74
N SER A 174 -10.39 -16.15 2.64
CA SER A 174 -10.68 -16.80 3.91
C SER A 174 -12.05 -17.48 3.88
N ARG A 175 -12.39 -18.17 4.97
CA ARG A 175 -13.74 -18.70 5.16
C ARG A 175 -14.81 -17.61 5.17
N GLU A 176 -14.45 -16.41 5.64
CA GLU A 176 -15.35 -15.26 5.78
C GLU A 176 -15.47 -14.43 4.49
N GLY A 177 -14.64 -14.71 3.49
CA GLY A 177 -14.69 -14.02 2.20
C GLY A 177 -13.35 -13.85 1.52
N SER A 178 -13.38 -13.26 0.32
CA SER A 178 -12.23 -12.91 -0.49
C SER A 178 -11.93 -11.41 -0.32
N PHE A 179 -10.80 -11.08 0.27
CA PHE A 179 -10.40 -9.70 0.60
C PHE A 179 -9.49 -9.10 -0.49
N THR A 180 -9.94 -9.16 -1.73
CA THR A 180 -9.18 -8.73 -2.91
C THR A 180 -9.39 -7.27 -3.29
N GLU A 181 -10.46 -6.65 -2.78
CA GLU A 181 -10.80 -5.27 -3.08
C GLU A 181 -10.15 -4.31 -2.08
N SER A 182 -9.88 -3.08 -2.53
CA SER A 182 -9.38 -1.98 -1.69
C SER A 182 -8.18 -2.34 -0.81
N GLN A 183 -7.32 -3.24 -1.29
CA GLN A 183 -6.16 -3.69 -0.54
C GLN A 183 -5.24 -2.52 -0.19
N ASN A 184 -4.77 -2.52 1.03
CA ASN A 184 -3.86 -1.53 1.56
C ASN A 184 -2.90 -2.17 2.57
N MET A 185 -1.82 -1.46 2.90
CA MET A 185 -0.91 -1.88 3.97
C MET A 185 -0.29 -0.69 4.68
N VAL A 186 -0.05 -0.85 5.97
CA VAL A 186 0.79 0.04 6.76
C VAL A 186 2.08 -0.69 7.08
N ILE A 187 3.20 -0.13 6.60
CA ILE A 187 4.54 -0.61 6.93
C ILE A 187 4.91 -0.05 8.31
N VAL A 188 5.19 -0.95 9.26
CA VAL A 188 5.36 -0.59 10.67
C VAL A 188 6.81 -0.71 11.07
N ARG A 189 7.43 0.41 11.44
CA ARG A 189 8.86 0.50 11.82
C ARG A 189 9.04 1.22 13.15
N THR A 190 9.94 0.72 13.97
CA THR A 190 10.34 1.40 15.22
C THR A 190 11.24 2.61 14.91
N PRO A 191 11.34 3.63 15.79
CA PRO A 191 12.09 4.86 15.50
C PRO A 191 13.59 4.66 15.34
N ASP A 192 14.15 3.62 15.92
CA ASP A 192 15.56 3.27 15.89
C ASP A 192 15.95 2.40 14.67
N ASP A 193 15.01 2.08 13.80
CA ASP A 193 15.28 1.36 12.56
C ASP A 193 16.07 2.24 11.57
N LYS A 194 17.40 2.09 11.61
CA LYS A 194 18.33 2.84 10.76
C LYS A 194 18.30 2.44 9.29
N HIS A 195 17.68 1.34 8.96
CA HIS A 195 17.55 0.85 7.59
C HIS A 195 16.32 1.39 6.89
N PHE A 196 15.36 1.88 7.68
CA PHE A 196 14.16 2.49 7.15
C PHE A 196 14.46 3.89 6.60
N LYS A 197 14.45 4.02 5.29
CA LYS A 197 14.56 5.32 4.64
C LYS A 197 13.19 5.96 4.58
N GLU A 198 13.12 7.23 4.94
CA GLU A 198 11.93 8.04 4.78
C GLU A 198 11.52 7.98 3.29
N THR A 199 10.36 7.37 3.02
CA THR A 199 9.76 7.41 1.69
C THR A 199 8.94 8.68 1.60
N TYR A 200 9.41 9.58 0.78
CA TYR A 200 8.78 10.87 0.64
C TYR A 200 7.41 10.75 0.01
N HIS A 201 6.59 11.68 0.37
CA HIS A 201 5.20 11.74 0.01
C HIS A 201 5.02 11.79 -1.50
N SER A 202 4.19 10.94 -2.04
CA SER A 202 3.77 10.95 -3.42
C SER A 202 2.27 11.19 -3.53
N LEU A 203 1.88 11.99 -4.49
CA LEU A 203 0.49 12.15 -4.88
C LEU A 203 0.08 11.01 -5.80
N TRP A 204 -1.22 10.80 -5.92
CA TRP A 204 -1.82 9.81 -6.81
C TRP A 204 -2.64 10.49 -7.90
N GLY A 205 -2.41 10.09 -9.15
CA GLY A 205 -3.16 10.59 -10.30
C GLY A 205 -4.57 10.00 -10.34
N SER A 206 -5.45 10.71 -11.03
CA SER A 206 -6.83 10.28 -11.20
C SER A 206 -6.96 9.03 -12.06
N VAL A 207 -8.16 8.45 -12.04
CA VAL A 207 -8.55 7.30 -12.86
C VAL A 207 -8.51 7.55 -14.38
N THR A 208 -8.37 8.81 -14.81
CA THR A 208 -8.22 9.17 -16.23
C THR A 208 -6.77 9.14 -16.69
N GLY A 209 -5.81 9.05 -15.75
CA GLY A 209 -4.39 9.10 -16.03
C GLY A 209 -3.89 10.45 -16.57
N LEU A 210 -2.74 10.43 -17.21
CA LEU A 210 -2.14 11.61 -17.86
C LEU A 210 -2.56 11.67 -19.33
N ILE A 211 -3.18 12.78 -19.71
CA ILE A 211 -3.53 13.07 -21.10
C ILE A 211 -2.74 14.29 -21.55
N LEU A 212 -1.81 14.07 -22.49
CA LEU A 212 -1.04 15.13 -23.12
C LEU A 212 -1.54 15.42 -24.53
N THR A 213 -1.65 16.71 -24.85
CA THR A 213 -1.83 17.20 -26.21
C THR A 213 -0.58 17.95 -26.67
N GLN A 214 -0.17 17.78 -27.92
CA GLN A 214 1.04 18.41 -28.47
C GLN A 214 0.71 19.34 -29.65
N ALA A 215 1.32 20.50 -29.64
CA ALA A 215 1.31 21.45 -30.76
C ALA A 215 2.74 21.97 -31.02
N GLY A 216 3.43 21.42 -32.00
CA GLY A 216 4.84 21.73 -32.28
C GLY A 216 5.74 21.40 -31.08
N SER A 217 6.42 22.41 -30.55
CA SER A 217 7.27 22.30 -29.35
C SER A 217 6.54 22.48 -28.03
N ARG A 218 5.22 22.60 -28.02
CA ARG A 218 4.42 22.80 -26.82
C ARG A 218 3.61 21.55 -26.51
N VAL A 219 3.62 21.16 -25.24
CA VAL A 219 2.75 20.09 -24.70
C VAL A 219 1.88 20.66 -23.59
N ASN A 220 0.63 20.19 -23.54
CA ASN A 220 -0.33 20.60 -22.51
C ASN A 220 -0.90 19.37 -21.81
N ALA A 221 -0.95 19.44 -20.50
CA ALA A 221 -1.74 18.56 -19.63
C ALA A 221 -2.91 19.37 -19.09
N ASN A 222 -4.11 19.14 -19.62
CA ASN A 222 -5.31 19.85 -19.20
C ASN A 222 -6.14 19.02 -18.24
N ASN A 223 -6.64 19.67 -17.20
CA ASN A 223 -7.50 19.03 -16.19
C ASN A 223 -6.87 17.79 -15.53
N TYR A 224 -5.54 17.75 -15.40
CA TYR A 224 -4.91 16.68 -14.63
C TYR A 224 -5.31 16.80 -13.16
N VAL A 225 -5.79 15.71 -12.58
CA VAL A 225 -6.21 15.66 -11.18
C VAL A 225 -5.23 14.79 -10.40
N ALA A 226 -4.75 15.30 -9.28
CA ALA A 226 -3.97 14.54 -8.33
C ALA A 226 -4.65 14.56 -6.95
N TYR A 227 -4.46 13.49 -6.19
CA TYR A 227 -5.04 13.29 -4.86
C TYR A 227 -3.94 13.04 -3.84
N ASN A 228 -4.13 13.57 -2.64
CA ASN A 228 -3.36 13.15 -1.49
C ASN A 228 -4.06 11.98 -0.79
N LEU A 229 -3.50 10.78 -0.91
CA LEU A 229 -3.98 9.60 -0.19
C LEU A 229 -3.06 9.20 0.98
N ASP A 230 -2.05 10.01 1.29
CA ASP A 230 -1.27 9.86 2.52
C ASP A 230 -1.99 10.54 3.68
N VAL A 231 -1.73 10.04 4.87
CA VAL A 231 -2.34 10.51 6.12
C VAL A 231 -1.87 11.90 6.55
N ASP A 232 -0.78 12.41 5.97
CA ASP A 232 -0.26 13.75 6.21
C ASP A 232 -0.74 14.74 5.16
N TYR A 233 -0.70 16.03 5.50
CA TYR A 233 -0.90 17.10 4.52
C TYR A 233 0.23 17.10 3.50
N PHE A 234 -0.12 17.16 2.23
CA PHE A 234 0.87 17.36 1.19
C PHE A 234 1.17 18.86 1.03
N THR A 235 2.47 19.21 0.99
CA THR A 235 2.98 20.52 0.59
C THR A 235 4.21 20.30 -0.29
N GLY A 236 4.21 20.89 -1.49
CA GLY A 236 5.31 20.75 -2.42
C GLY A 236 4.97 21.18 -3.83
N TYR A 237 5.88 20.94 -4.75
CA TYR A 237 5.71 21.28 -6.15
C TYR A 237 5.10 20.10 -6.91
N VAL A 238 4.30 20.40 -7.91
CA VAL A 238 3.73 19.43 -8.84
C VAL A 238 3.90 19.94 -10.25
N ASP A 239 4.57 19.19 -11.10
CA ASP A 239 4.91 19.63 -12.43
C ASP A 239 4.99 18.49 -13.45
N LEU A 240 5.00 18.87 -14.73
CA LEU A 240 5.36 17.98 -15.81
C LEU A 240 6.88 17.96 -15.94
N VAL A 241 7.48 16.78 -15.93
CA VAL A 241 8.92 16.60 -16.01
C VAL A 241 9.31 15.73 -17.19
N ALA A 242 10.56 15.89 -17.64
CA ALA A 242 11.20 15.07 -18.67
C ALA A 242 12.40 14.36 -18.07
N ALA A 243 12.36 13.04 -17.97
CA ALA A 243 13.51 12.22 -17.58
C ALA A 243 14.22 11.71 -18.81
N ASN A 244 15.49 12.03 -18.98
CA ASN A 244 16.33 11.50 -20.06
C ASN A 244 16.49 9.98 -19.88
N THR A 245 16.13 9.20 -20.90
CA THR A 245 16.11 7.73 -20.81
C THR A 245 17.49 7.09 -20.69
N LYS A 246 18.55 7.80 -21.10
CA LYS A 246 19.94 7.30 -21.00
C LYS A 246 20.63 7.70 -19.71
N THR A 247 20.44 8.95 -19.26
CA THR A 247 21.17 9.51 -18.13
C THR A 247 20.38 9.49 -16.84
N GLY A 248 19.06 9.32 -16.91
CA GLY A 248 18.16 9.43 -15.76
C GLY A 248 17.93 10.87 -15.27
N VAL A 249 18.59 11.87 -15.86
CA VAL A 249 18.43 13.27 -15.44
C VAL A 249 17.02 13.75 -15.69
N VAL A 250 16.40 14.28 -14.65
CA VAL A 250 15.03 14.80 -14.66
C VAL A 250 15.07 16.32 -14.84
N THR A 251 14.40 16.81 -15.87
CA THR A 251 14.25 18.24 -16.17
C THR A 251 12.80 18.65 -15.90
N GLN A 252 12.61 19.63 -15.06
CA GLN A 252 11.32 20.31 -14.86
C GLN A 252 10.95 21.09 -16.13
N LEU A 253 9.74 20.92 -16.63
CA LEU A 253 9.33 21.52 -17.90
C LEU A 253 8.62 22.87 -17.74
N THR A 254 8.09 23.14 -16.56
CA THR A 254 7.48 24.43 -16.21
C THR A 254 7.94 24.88 -14.82
N SER A 255 7.41 25.98 -14.36
CA SER A 255 7.72 26.56 -13.05
C SER A 255 6.38 26.95 -12.43
N ASN A 256 5.79 26.03 -11.69
CA ASN A 256 4.53 26.26 -11.01
C ASN A 256 4.77 26.66 -9.54
N ASP A 257 3.80 27.39 -8.98
CA ASP A 257 3.79 27.66 -7.54
C ASP A 257 3.57 26.35 -6.75
N PRO A 258 4.10 26.25 -5.54
CA PRO A 258 3.90 25.06 -4.71
C PRO A 258 2.43 24.92 -4.31
N VAL A 259 1.93 23.70 -4.36
CA VAL A 259 0.65 23.32 -3.77
C VAL A 259 0.87 23.12 -2.28
N SER A 260 -0.03 23.61 -1.45
CA SER A 260 0.12 23.52 0.01
C SER A 260 -1.14 23.04 0.71
N ASN A 261 -0.93 22.34 1.83
CA ASN A 261 -1.97 21.88 2.75
C ASN A 261 -3.09 21.05 2.09
N VAL A 262 -2.71 20.15 1.16
CA VAL A 262 -3.67 19.22 0.60
C VAL A 262 -3.93 18.12 1.61
N GLU A 263 -5.16 18.05 2.10
CA GLU A 263 -5.58 17.08 3.12
C GLU A 263 -5.66 15.66 2.56
N TYR A 264 -5.62 14.68 3.46
CA TYR A 264 -5.93 13.28 3.13
C TYR A 264 -7.27 13.15 2.41
N THR A 265 -7.31 12.36 1.34
CA THR A 265 -8.42 12.19 0.39
C THR A 265 -8.80 13.41 -0.44
N SER A 266 -8.15 14.55 -0.24
CA SER A 266 -8.39 15.74 -1.06
C SER A 266 -7.65 15.68 -2.37
N GLY A 267 -8.28 16.20 -3.42
CA GLY A 267 -7.71 16.34 -4.76
C GLY A 267 -7.63 17.79 -5.20
N PHE A 268 -6.75 18.02 -6.16
CA PHE A 268 -6.63 19.33 -6.84
C PHE A 268 -6.42 19.12 -8.33
N ARG A 269 -6.72 20.17 -9.10
CA ARG A 269 -6.68 20.14 -10.56
C ARG A 269 -5.59 21.05 -11.07
N LEU A 270 -4.85 20.57 -12.07
CA LEU A 270 -3.77 21.29 -12.74
C LEU A 270 -4.01 21.41 -14.24
N ASN A 271 -3.64 22.58 -14.78
CA ASN A 271 -3.50 22.84 -16.19
C ASN A 271 -2.07 23.29 -16.43
N ILE A 272 -1.30 22.49 -17.15
CA ILE A 272 0.12 22.71 -17.38
C ILE A 272 0.37 22.87 -18.87
N SER A 273 1.15 23.89 -19.24
CA SER A 273 1.60 24.12 -20.60
C SER A 273 3.12 24.24 -20.60
N ALA A 274 3.80 23.29 -21.19
CA ALA A 274 5.26 23.18 -21.19
C ALA A 274 5.86 23.38 -22.58
N ASN A 275 7.05 24.01 -22.63
CA ASN A 275 7.81 24.20 -23.86
C ASN A 275 8.99 23.20 -23.90
N LEU A 276 9.02 22.35 -24.90
CA LEU A 276 10.02 21.32 -25.09
C LEU A 276 11.36 21.84 -25.66
N ARG A 277 11.45 23.12 -26.10
CA ARG A 277 12.66 23.70 -26.67
C ARG A 277 13.87 23.73 -25.74
N GLN A 278 13.61 23.64 -24.43
CA GLN A 278 14.66 23.54 -23.40
C GLN A 278 15.37 22.18 -23.38
N LEU A 279 14.81 21.17 -24.07
CA LEU A 279 15.39 19.82 -24.10
C LEU A 279 16.36 19.70 -25.27
N ALA A 280 17.53 19.12 -25.02
CA ALA A 280 18.48 18.74 -26.05
C ALA A 280 17.99 17.57 -26.90
N ASN A 281 18.67 17.29 -28.04
CA ASN A 281 18.39 16.07 -28.79
C ASN A 281 18.53 14.82 -27.90
N GLY A 282 17.55 13.92 -27.96
CA GLY A 282 17.55 12.70 -27.14
C GLY A 282 16.18 12.11 -26.99
N GLU A 283 16.12 11.09 -26.17
CA GLU A 283 14.88 10.40 -25.79
C GLU A 283 14.56 10.67 -24.33
N TYR A 284 13.30 10.96 -24.07
CA TYR A 284 12.82 11.36 -22.75
C TYR A 284 11.52 10.63 -22.41
N ARG A 285 11.33 10.41 -21.12
CA ARG A 285 10.03 10.02 -20.56
C ARG A 285 9.39 11.24 -19.91
N ILE A 286 8.18 11.57 -20.35
CA ILE A 286 7.39 12.70 -19.83
C ILE A 286 6.32 12.16 -18.90
N TYR A 287 6.25 12.70 -17.68
CA TYR A 287 5.26 12.31 -16.67
C TYR A 287 5.00 13.43 -15.66
N MET A 288 3.91 13.32 -14.92
CA MET A 288 3.64 14.21 -13.78
C MET A 288 4.46 13.76 -12.58
N ALA A 289 5.12 14.70 -11.94
CA ALA A 289 5.95 14.45 -10.77
C ALA A 289 5.66 15.44 -9.65
N THR A 290 6.00 15.04 -8.45
CA THR A 290 5.93 15.86 -7.25
C THR A 290 7.30 15.98 -6.60
N LYS A 291 7.56 17.13 -6.01
CA LYS A 291 8.74 17.41 -5.22
C LYS A 291 8.27 18.03 -3.91
N SER A 292 8.25 17.23 -2.85
CA SER A 292 7.86 17.69 -1.51
C SER A 292 9.07 18.15 -0.71
N THR A 293 8.82 18.89 0.37
CA THR A 293 9.84 19.18 1.37
C THR A 293 9.75 18.16 2.50
N SER A 294 10.89 17.66 2.99
CA SER A 294 10.97 16.83 4.19
C SER A 294 10.56 17.62 5.44
N ALA A 295 10.35 16.89 6.56
CA ALA A 295 10.08 17.52 7.87
C ALA A 295 11.17 18.52 8.28
N ASP A 296 12.40 18.32 7.82
CA ASP A 296 13.56 19.22 8.03
C ASP A 296 13.64 20.32 6.96
N LYS A 297 12.64 20.45 6.11
CA LYS A 297 12.57 21.41 4.99
C LYS A 297 13.64 21.22 3.90
N GLN A 298 14.22 20.04 3.79
CA GLN A 298 15.07 19.70 2.67
C GLN A 298 14.19 19.42 1.44
N GLU A 299 14.53 20.02 0.32
CA GLU A 299 13.89 19.70 -0.96
C GLU A 299 14.35 18.32 -1.42
N LEU A 300 13.38 17.55 -1.92
CA LEU A 300 13.60 16.20 -2.40
C LEU A 300 13.64 16.18 -3.92
N ASP A 301 14.19 15.11 -4.45
CA ASP A 301 14.15 14.88 -5.90
C ASP A 301 12.72 14.67 -6.41
N TRP A 302 12.52 14.92 -7.69
CA TRP A 302 11.25 14.68 -8.37
C TRP A 302 10.83 13.22 -8.31
N GLN A 303 9.70 12.97 -7.69
CA GLN A 303 9.07 11.64 -7.61
C GLN A 303 7.85 11.58 -8.53
N PRO A 304 7.64 10.53 -9.30
CA PRO A 304 6.46 10.44 -10.15
C PRO A 304 5.18 10.36 -9.32
N ILE A 305 4.15 10.95 -9.86
CA ILE A 305 2.80 10.76 -9.36
C ILE A 305 2.32 9.39 -9.84
N LEU A 306 2.04 8.50 -8.90
CA LEU A 306 1.57 7.16 -9.20
C LEU A 306 0.14 7.21 -9.75
N SER A 307 -0.15 6.35 -10.72
CA SER A 307 -1.49 6.17 -11.28
C SER A 307 -1.85 4.70 -11.29
N ASN A 308 -3.14 4.40 -11.35
CA ASN A 308 -3.60 3.02 -11.51
C ASN A 308 -2.95 2.40 -12.76
N GLU A 309 -2.56 1.14 -12.68
CA GLU A 309 -1.90 0.41 -13.78
C GLU A 309 -2.73 0.30 -15.07
N THR A 310 -4.05 0.53 -14.98
CA THR A 310 -4.96 0.48 -16.13
C THR A 310 -4.97 1.77 -16.96
N VAL A 311 -4.36 2.85 -16.48
CA VAL A 311 -4.37 4.15 -17.15
C VAL A 311 -2.98 4.62 -17.56
N ASN A 312 -2.92 5.42 -18.61
CA ASN A 312 -1.65 5.99 -19.08
C ASN A 312 -1.13 7.01 -18.08
N SER A 313 0.09 6.85 -17.60
CA SER A 313 0.75 7.75 -16.66
C SER A 313 1.95 8.49 -17.24
N ASN A 314 2.39 8.15 -18.45
CA ASN A 314 3.58 8.74 -19.06
C ASN A 314 3.58 8.71 -20.59
N TYR A 315 4.47 9.48 -21.18
CA TYR A 315 4.72 9.55 -22.62
C TYR A 315 6.20 9.40 -22.90
N LEU A 316 6.53 8.89 -24.09
CA LEU A 316 7.86 8.89 -24.65
C LEU A 316 7.98 10.05 -25.63
N LEU A 317 9.04 10.84 -25.49
CA LEU A 317 9.36 11.97 -26.34
C LEU A 317 10.71 11.76 -27.00
N THR A 318 10.76 11.87 -28.33
CA THR A 318 12.00 11.97 -29.11
C THR A 318 12.19 13.41 -29.56
N VAL A 319 13.34 13.97 -29.21
CA VAL A 319 13.79 15.30 -29.69
C VAL A 319 14.92 15.11 -30.70
N ASN A 320 14.71 15.55 -31.92
CA ASN A 320 15.70 15.46 -32.98
C ASN A 320 15.69 16.73 -33.87
N ASN A 321 16.72 17.55 -33.73
CA ASN A 321 16.94 18.78 -34.52
C ASN A 321 15.69 19.70 -34.59
N GLY A 322 15.08 19.94 -33.42
CA GLY A 322 13.89 20.77 -33.28
C GLY A 322 12.58 20.11 -33.70
N LYS A 323 12.59 18.83 -34.05
CA LYS A 323 11.39 18.01 -34.22
C LYS A 323 11.10 17.25 -32.96
N TYR A 324 9.85 17.30 -32.52
CA TYR A 324 9.36 16.68 -31.30
C TYR A 324 8.31 15.62 -31.65
N THR A 325 8.54 14.39 -31.23
CA THR A 325 7.62 13.27 -31.47
C THR A 325 7.22 12.68 -30.12
N LEU A 326 5.94 12.77 -29.77
CA LEU A 326 5.37 12.32 -28.51
C LEU A 326 4.47 11.10 -28.76
N THR A 327 4.70 10.03 -28.01
CA THR A 327 3.89 8.81 -28.06
C THR A 327 3.52 8.37 -26.63
N LYS A 328 2.40 7.64 -26.46
CA LYS A 328 2.05 7.09 -25.16
C LYS A 328 3.13 6.12 -24.69
N GLY A 329 3.49 6.19 -23.41
CA GLY A 329 4.37 5.24 -22.76
C GLY A 329 3.63 3.95 -22.32
N SER A 330 4.36 3.05 -21.68
CA SER A 330 3.76 1.87 -21.07
C SER A 330 3.06 2.22 -19.75
N ASN A 331 1.98 1.53 -19.42
CA ASN A 331 1.27 1.74 -18.14
C ASN A 331 2.08 1.29 -16.92
N ASN A 332 3.11 0.46 -17.10
CA ASN A 332 3.97 -0.08 -16.02
C ASN A 332 5.14 0.87 -15.69
N PHE A 333 4.91 2.17 -15.72
CA PHE A 333 5.93 3.12 -15.36
C PHE A 333 6.06 3.21 -13.83
N THR A 334 7.07 2.53 -13.30
CA THR A 334 7.58 2.73 -11.94
C THR A 334 8.95 3.37 -12.02
N THR A 335 9.16 4.49 -11.34
CA THR A 335 10.50 5.06 -11.22
C THR A 335 11.25 4.34 -10.13
N GLY A 336 12.36 3.74 -10.50
CA GLY A 336 13.52 3.59 -9.64
C GLY A 336 13.41 2.70 -8.41
N ILE A 337 12.36 1.88 -8.25
CA ILE A 337 12.54 0.61 -7.59
C ILE A 337 13.12 -0.28 -8.68
N SER A 338 14.43 -0.25 -8.81
CA SER A 338 15.15 -1.25 -9.58
C SER A 338 14.83 -2.58 -8.92
N THR A 339 13.86 -3.28 -9.47
CA THR A 339 13.71 -4.70 -9.25
C THR A 339 14.91 -5.36 -9.87
N THR A 340 16.00 -5.42 -9.15
CA THR A 340 16.91 -6.53 -9.29
C THR A 340 16.22 -7.71 -8.62
N LEU A 341 15.06 -8.07 -9.13
CA LEU A 341 14.73 -9.47 -9.17
C LEU A 341 15.82 -10.03 -10.05
N VAL A 342 16.76 -10.74 -9.44
CA VAL A 342 17.41 -11.82 -10.16
C VAL A 342 16.23 -12.50 -10.84
N GLU A 343 16.12 -12.37 -12.17
CA GLU A 343 15.47 -13.37 -12.98
C GLU A 343 16.23 -14.67 -12.69
N ASN A 344 15.96 -15.26 -11.55
CA ASN A 344 15.94 -16.68 -11.47
C ASN A 344 15.01 -17.01 -12.60
N GLU A 345 15.53 -17.65 -13.63
CA GLU A 345 14.79 -18.20 -14.75
C GLU A 345 13.49 -18.70 -14.16
N ALA A 346 12.44 -17.86 -14.32
CA ALA A 346 11.22 -18.03 -13.58
C ALA A 346 10.73 -19.37 -13.99
N SER A 347 10.91 -20.27 -13.08
CA SER A 347 10.66 -21.67 -13.24
C SER A 347 9.37 -21.81 -14.04
N LYS A 348 9.40 -22.58 -15.10
CA LYS A 348 8.24 -23.09 -15.82
C LYS A 348 7.32 -23.89 -14.89
N VAL A 349 7.20 -23.41 -13.65
CA VAL A 349 6.43 -24.05 -12.58
C VAL A 349 4.99 -23.60 -12.71
N THR A 350 4.12 -24.57 -12.97
CA THR A 350 2.68 -24.39 -12.85
C THR A 350 2.26 -24.68 -11.41
N ARG A 351 1.56 -23.74 -10.79
CA ARG A 351 0.95 -23.90 -9.47
C ARG A 351 -0.55 -23.74 -9.57
N VAL A 352 -1.28 -24.53 -8.80
CA VAL A 352 -2.72 -24.47 -8.75
C VAL A 352 -3.19 -24.31 -7.32
N TYR A 353 -4.07 -23.36 -7.13
CA TYR A 353 -4.64 -23.01 -5.84
C TYR A 353 -6.14 -23.27 -5.82
N ASN A 354 -6.67 -23.69 -4.69
CA ASN A 354 -8.11 -23.68 -4.44
C ASN A 354 -8.59 -22.25 -4.16
N LEU A 355 -9.90 -22.04 -3.99
CA LEU A 355 -10.47 -20.73 -3.68
C LEU A 355 -10.09 -20.20 -2.29
N GLN A 356 -9.54 -21.02 -1.42
CA GLN A 356 -8.99 -20.63 -0.12
C GLN A 356 -7.53 -20.17 -0.22
N GLY A 357 -6.95 -20.12 -1.43
CA GLY A 357 -5.57 -19.72 -1.67
C GLY A 357 -4.52 -20.80 -1.34
N GLN A 358 -4.95 -22.02 -0.94
CA GLN A 358 -4.06 -23.13 -0.65
C GLN A 358 -3.56 -23.78 -1.94
N GLU A 359 -2.25 -24.03 -2.03
CA GLU A 359 -1.67 -24.76 -3.16
C GLU A 359 -2.14 -26.22 -3.13
N VAL A 360 -2.83 -26.65 -4.18
CA VAL A 360 -3.35 -28.02 -4.32
C VAL A 360 -2.61 -28.84 -5.36
N TYR A 361 -1.78 -28.19 -6.18
CA TYR A 361 -0.97 -28.85 -7.21
C TYR A 361 0.21 -27.99 -7.62
N GLN A 362 1.37 -28.60 -7.86
CA GLN A 362 2.56 -27.99 -8.43
C GLN A 362 3.20 -28.91 -9.48
N SER A 363 3.64 -28.34 -10.59
CA SER A 363 4.44 -29.02 -11.62
C SER A 363 5.67 -28.19 -11.97
N ALA A 364 6.78 -28.83 -12.19
CA ALA A 364 8.02 -28.18 -12.65
C ALA A 364 8.03 -27.85 -14.16
N THR A 365 6.93 -28.14 -14.87
CA THR A 365 6.79 -27.96 -16.31
C THR A 365 5.57 -27.15 -16.65
N ASP A 366 5.53 -26.57 -17.85
CA ASP A 366 4.36 -25.86 -18.40
C ASP A 366 3.17 -26.80 -18.69
N ASP A 367 3.38 -28.12 -18.65
CA ASP A 367 2.36 -29.14 -18.90
C ASP A 367 1.46 -29.30 -17.67
N PHE A 368 0.37 -28.54 -17.67
CA PHE A 368 -0.67 -28.66 -16.67
C PHE A 368 -1.86 -29.47 -17.25
N ASP A 369 -2.11 -30.64 -16.67
CA ASP A 369 -3.29 -31.42 -16.95
C ASP A 369 -4.38 -31.14 -15.88
N PRO A 370 -5.48 -30.46 -16.24
CA PRO A 370 -6.58 -30.20 -15.32
C PRO A 370 -7.17 -31.47 -14.70
N ASN A 371 -7.02 -32.64 -15.35
CA ASN A 371 -7.55 -33.90 -14.84
C ASN A 371 -6.84 -34.42 -13.59
N ARG A 372 -5.70 -33.83 -13.24
CA ARG A 372 -4.99 -34.13 -11.99
C ARG A 372 -5.53 -33.41 -10.76
N LEU A 373 -6.46 -32.46 -10.96
CA LEU A 373 -7.10 -31.77 -9.85
C LEU A 373 -8.29 -32.59 -9.31
N PRO A 374 -8.63 -32.41 -8.02
CA PRO A 374 -9.86 -32.97 -7.46
C PRO A 374 -11.08 -32.61 -8.31
N ALA A 375 -12.02 -33.55 -8.49
CA ALA A 375 -13.25 -33.30 -9.22
C ALA A 375 -14.14 -32.28 -8.46
N HIS A 376 -14.85 -31.43 -9.23
CA HIS A 376 -15.81 -30.44 -8.75
C HIS A 376 -15.18 -29.35 -7.85
N GLY A 377 -14.46 -28.42 -8.47
CA GLY A 377 -13.90 -27.26 -7.78
C GLY A 377 -13.61 -26.10 -8.73
N THR A 378 -13.43 -24.93 -8.15
CA THR A 378 -12.86 -23.78 -8.85
C THR A 378 -11.41 -23.62 -8.40
N TYR A 379 -10.50 -23.48 -9.35
CA TYR A 379 -9.08 -23.41 -9.14
C TYR A 379 -8.48 -22.22 -9.87
N ILE A 380 -7.40 -21.69 -9.33
CA ILE A 380 -6.56 -20.70 -9.97
C ILE A 380 -5.25 -21.36 -10.37
N VAL A 381 -4.98 -21.41 -11.66
CA VAL A 381 -3.72 -21.91 -12.23
C VAL A 381 -2.81 -20.74 -12.45
N ARG A 382 -1.61 -20.79 -11.90
CA ARG A 382 -0.57 -19.79 -12.05
C ARG A 382 0.64 -20.36 -12.78
N GLN A 383 1.09 -19.66 -13.84
CA GLN A 383 2.31 -19.95 -14.60
C GLN A 383 3.11 -18.66 -14.75
N GLY A 384 4.19 -18.52 -14.01
CA GLY A 384 4.93 -17.27 -13.93
C GLY A 384 4.02 -16.11 -13.48
N SER A 385 3.92 -15.06 -14.29
CA SER A 385 3.06 -13.87 -14.04
C SER A 385 1.60 -14.04 -14.49
N LYS A 386 1.27 -15.14 -15.18
CA LYS A 386 -0.09 -15.40 -15.69
C LYS A 386 -0.90 -16.23 -14.71
N SER A 387 -2.17 -15.83 -14.49
CA SER A 387 -3.13 -16.58 -13.69
C SER A 387 -4.42 -16.79 -14.48
N VAL A 388 -4.96 -18.01 -14.45
CA VAL A 388 -6.21 -18.38 -15.13
C VAL A 388 -7.11 -19.09 -14.14
N LYS A 389 -8.39 -18.71 -14.10
CA LYS A 389 -9.42 -19.43 -13.34
C LYS A 389 -9.93 -20.60 -14.17
N ILE A 390 -9.95 -21.78 -13.58
CA ILE A 390 -10.58 -22.96 -14.15
C ILE A 390 -11.67 -23.49 -13.21
N VAL A 391 -12.75 -24.01 -13.79
CA VAL A 391 -13.82 -24.70 -13.08
C VAL A 391 -13.82 -26.15 -13.55
N ARG A 392 -13.82 -27.09 -12.62
CA ARG A 392 -13.84 -28.51 -12.90
C ARG A 392 -15.03 -29.20 -12.25
#